data_621718e8ec2873e427344dd10098f2d8
#
_entry.id   621718e8ec2873e427344dd10098f2d8
#
_cell.length_a   1.000
_cell.length_b   1.000
_cell.length_c   1.000
_cell.angle_alpha   90.00
_cell.angle_beta   90.00
_cell.angle_gamma   90.00
#
_symmetry.space_group_name_H-M   'P 1'
#
loop_
_entity.id
_entity.type
_entity.pdbx_description
1 polymer ?
#
loop_
_entity_poly.entity_id
_entity_poly.type
_entity_poly.pdbx_seq_one_letter_code
_entity_poly.pdbx_strand_id
1 'polypeptide(L)'
;MSRKLQLDSAIAADIQTVNADSYIDSLKTIDIDNIEPNRNNFYKISEIESLADDIERQGLMTALVVSEHNGRYELISGHRRLAAIKSLIADGRRRSGKVPCFIKGAKPNTETELDLIMLNATQRKYSDADTMREYEELTRIFKELEAAGKPVKGRIRDKIADALNVSPAQVGKLDNIKHNAIPDVEQAVKYGDMSISTANEVAKLAPEKQQEIISEKPQISHKEVKEIQRQENDVV
;
A
#
# COMPACT_ATOMS: atom_id res chain seq x y z
N MET A 1 19.35 18.77 -14.65
CA MET A 1 19.75 19.02 -13.24
C MET A 1 18.80 18.27 -12.32
N SER A 2 19.23 17.12 -11.82
CA SER A 2 18.44 16.27 -10.91
C SER A 2 18.36 16.91 -9.55
N ARG A 3 17.17 17.33 -9.13
CA ARG A 3 16.89 17.64 -7.72
C ARG A 3 16.87 16.30 -6.96
N LYS A 4 17.95 15.99 -6.26
CA LYS A 4 17.92 15.05 -5.15
C LYS A 4 16.95 15.61 -4.11
N LEU A 5 15.80 14.93 -3.94
CA LEU A 5 14.94 15.14 -2.77
C LEU A 5 15.75 14.74 -1.54
N GLN A 6 16.18 15.75 -0.78
CA GLN A 6 16.56 15.51 0.61
C GLN A 6 15.27 15.16 1.36
N LEU A 7 15.14 13.92 1.80
CA LEU A 7 14.16 13.56 2.83
C LEU A 7 14.37 14.52 3.98
N ASP A 8 13.27 15.12 4.44
CA ASP A 8 13.30 16.03 5.57
C ASP A 8 13.99 15.33 6.74
N SER A 9 15.04 15.95 7.28
CA SER A 9 15.91 15.35 8.30
C SER A 9 15.15 14.88 9.56
N ALA A 10 13.93 15.41 9.78
CA ALA A 10 13.05 14.98 10.85
C ALA A 10 12.42 13.61 10.60
N ILE A 11 12.01 13.30 9.35
CA ILE A 11 11.47 11.97 8.99
C ILE A 11 12.61 10.95 8.93
N ALA A 12 13.78 11.35 8.40
CA ALA A 12 14.97 10.50 8.42
C ALA A 12 15.48 10.29 9.87
N ALA A 13 15.34 11.27 10.76
CA ALA A 13 15.68 11.15 12.18
C ALA A 13 14.69 10.24 12.91
N ASP A 14 13.38 10.35 12.65
CA ASP A 14 12.38 9.43 13.24
C ASP A 14 12.50 7.99 12.69
N ILE A 15 12.96 7.82 11.45
CA ILE A 15 13.31 6.51 10.88
C ILE A 15 14.66 6.01 11.44
N GLN A 16 15.62 6.89 11.70
CA GLN A 16 16.94 6.56 12.28
C GLN A 16 16.92 6.41 13.81
N THR A 17 15.95 7.01 14.51
CA THR A 17 15.74 6.80 15.96
C THR A 17 14.88 5.58 16.28
N VAL A 18 14.36 4.86 15.32
CA VAL A 18 14.06 3.44 15.52
C VAL A 18 15.42 2.77 15.66
N ASN A 19 15.94 2.78 16.90
CA ASN A 19 17.25 2.30 17.27
C ASN A 19 17.60 1.01 16.52
N ALA A 20 18.58 1.05 15.62
CA ALA A 20 19.13 -0.16 14.99
C ALA A 20 19.50 -1.21 16.06
N ASP A 21 19.90 -0.76 17.24
CA ASP A 21 20.21 -1.59 18.39
C ASP A 21 18.99 -2.34 18.97
N SER A 22 17.78 -1.77 18.93
CA SER A 22 16.56 -2.47 19.38
C SER A 22 16.09 -3.55 18.39
N TYR A 23 16.51 -3.49 17.13
CA TYR A 23 16.22 -4.53 16.14
C TYR A 23 17.17 -5.74 16.24
N ILE A 24 18.41 -5.52 16.63
CA ILE A 24 19.46 -6.58 16.72
C ILE A 24 19.10 -7.57 17.83
N ASP A 25 18.57 -7.09 18.96
CA ASP A 25 18.15 -7.94 20.10
C ASP A 25 16.86 -8.72 19.83
N SER A 26 16.13 -8.42 18.77
CA SER A 26 14.84 -9.02 18.45
C SER A 26 14.88 -10.00 17.27
N LEU A 27 16.06 -10.31 16.69
CA LEU A 27 16.19 -11.30 15.62
C LEU A 27 16.02 -12.71 16.21
N LYS A 28 14.96 -13.40 15.83
CA LYS A 28 14.68 -14.78 16.22
C LYS A 28 14.45 -15.66 15.00
N THR A 29 14.73 -16.94 15.15
CA THR A 29 14.35 -17.95 14.16
C THR A 29 13.00 -18.52 14.55
N ILE A 30 11.99 -18.30 13.72
CA ILE A 30 10.58 -18.67 13.95
C ILE A 30 10.18 -19.72 12.93
N ASP A 31 9.36 -20.67 13.36
CA ASP A 31 8.75 -21.63 12.45
C ASP A 31 7.66 -20.93 11.62
N ILE A 32 7.68 -21.19 10.32
CA ILE A 32 6.77 -20.54 9.35
C ILE A 32 5.30 -20.84 9.64
N ASP A 33 5.01 -21.97 10.28
CA ASP A 33 3.65 -22.38 10.64
C ASP A 33 3.10 -21.54 11.82
N ASN A 34 3.98 -20.88 12.58
CA ASN A 34 3.61 -19.95 13.64
C ASN A 34 3.44 -18.52 13.13
N ILE A 35 3.66 -18.25 11.83
CA ILE A 35 3.55 -16.93 11.24
C ILE A 35 2.24 -16.84 10.44
N GLU A 36 1.31 -16.02 10.90
CA GLU A 36 0.06 -15.70 10.23
C GLU A 36 0.25 -14.48 9.32
N PRO A 37 -0.18 -14.52 8.05
CA PRO A 37 -0.23 -13.32 7.23
C PRO A 37 -1.18 -12.29 7.86
N ASN A 38 -0.81 -11.01 7.81
CA ASN A 38 -1.73 -9.95 8.22
C ASN A 38 -2.96 -9.96 7.31
N ARG A 39 -4.16 -10.05 7.91
CA ARG A 39 -5.46 -10.12 7.21
C ARG A 39 -5.76 -8.84 6.43
N ASN A 40 -5.19 -7.72 6.82
CA ASN A 40 -5.32 -6.43 6.16
C ASN A 40 -4.31 -6.25 5.02
N ASN A 41 -3.52 -7.29 4.70
CA ASN A 41 -2.62 -7.24 3.55
C ASN A 41 -3.42 -7.46 2.26
N PHE A 42 -3.84 -6.38 1.64
CA PHE A 42 -4.58 -6.35 0.36
C PHE A 42 -3.68 -6.37 -0.88
N TYR A 43 -2.35 -6.47 -0.69
CA TYR A 43 -1.41 -6.48 -1.81
C TYR A 43 -1.51 -7.77 -2.63
N LYS A 44 -1.59 -7.61 -3.94
CA LYS A 44 -1.51 -8.73 -4.87
C LYS A 44 -0.12 -9.37 -4.78
N ILE A 45 -0.07 -10.61 -4.36
CA ILE A 45 1.16 -11.40 -4.27
C ILE A 45 1.47 -11.93 -5.67
N SER A 46 2.40 -11.28 -6.38
CA SER A 46 2.82 -11.64 -7.75
C SER A 46 4.29 -12.06 -7.78
N GLU A 47 4.70 -12.76 -8.84
CA GLU A 47 6.10 -13.17 -9.09
C GLU A 47 6.71 -14.00 -7.96
N ILE A 48 5.94 -14.94 -7.42
CA ILE A 48 6.38 -15.78 -6.30
C ILE A 48 7.42 -16.80 -6.75
N GLU A 49 7.25 -17.40 -7.94
CA GLU A 49 8.13 -18.44 -8.46
C GLU A 49 9.57 -17.93 -8.65
N SER A 50 9.73 -16.77 -9.31
CA SER A 50 11.06 -16.16 -9.48
C SER A 50 11.73 -15.85 -8.14
N LEU A 51 10.97 -15.35 -7.16
CA LEU A 51 11.50 -15.08 -5.83
C LEU A 51 11.82 -16.38 -5.07
N ALA A 52 11.05 -17.45 -5.26
CA ALA A 52 11.33 -18.74 -4.69
C ALA A 52 12.63 -19.33 -5.23
N ASP A 53 12.86 -19.25 -6.54
CA ASP A 53 14.13 -19.66 -7.17
C ASP A 53 15.33 -18.88 -6.64
N ASP A 54 15.19 -17.59 -6.43
CA ASP A 54 16.25 -16.75 -5.83
C ASP A 54 16.52 -17.15 -4.37
N ILE A 55 15.47 -17.38 -3.58
CA ILE A 55 15.59 -17.84 -2.18
C ILE A 55 16.22 -19.23 -2.10
N GLU A 56 15.89 -20.12 -3.03
CA GLU A 56 16.49 -21.45 -3.07
C GLU A 56 18.01 -21.38 -3.35
N ARG A 57 18.41 -20.51 -4.29
CA ARG A 57 19.81 -20.39 -4.71
C ARG A 57 20.68 -19.63 -3.71
N GLN A 58 20.17 -18.54 -3.13
CA GLN A 58 20.96 -17.58 -2.34
C GLN A 58 20.58 -17.57 -0.86
N GLY A 59 19.51 -18.28 -0.48
CA GLY A 59 18.93 -18.18 0.85
C GLY A 59 18.07 -16.93 1.03
N LEU A 60 17.48 -16.80 2.22
CA LEU A 60 16.70 -15.64 2.59
C LEU A 60 17.62 -14.48 3.01
N MET A 61 17.91 -13.57 2.10
CA MET A 61 18.86 -12.47 2.31
C MET A 61 18.34 -11.41 3.31
N THR A 62 17.02 -11.30 3.49
CA THR A 62 16.40 -10.32 4.39
C THR A 62 15.39 -11.02 5.27
N ALA A 63 15.50 -10.85 6.60
CA ALA A 63 14.58 -11.41 7.58
C ALA A 63 13.13 -10.90 7.36
N LEU A 64 12.15 -11.70 7.79
CA LEU A 64 10.78 -11.26 7.87
C LEU A 64 10.63 -10.29 9.05
N VAL A 65 9.59 -9.45 9.04
CA VAL A 65 9.24 -8.61 10.19
C VAL A 65 7.89 -9.07 10.72
N VAL A 66 7.83 -9.41 12.00
CA VAL A 66 6.64 -9.94 12.64
C VAL A 66 6.33 -9.19 13.94
N SER A 67 5.07 -9.17 14.33
CA SER A 67 4.61 -8.74 15.65
C SER A 67 4.19 -9.96 16.46
N GLU A 68 4.56 -10.02 17.73
CA GLU A 68 4.19 -11.12 18.62
C GLU A 68 2.89 -10.82 19.34
N HIS A 69 1.91 -11.72 19.24
CA HIS A 69 0.64 -11.65 19.94
C HIS A 69 0.30 -13.04 20.54
N ASN A 70 0.25 -13.14 21.85
CA ASN A 70 -0.18 -14.37 22.55
C ASN A 70 0.56 -15.64 22.09
N GLY A 71 1.87 -15.55 21.83
CA GLY A 71 2.70 -16.68 21.42
C GLY A 71 2.58 -17.06 19.93
N ARG A 72 1.83 -16.29 19.15
CA ARG A 72 1.79 -16.36 17.68
C ARG A 72 2.41 -15.09 17.08
N TYR A 73 2.76 -15.15 15.81
CA TYR A 73 3.43 -14.08 15.11
C TYR A 73 2.58 -13.62 13.93
N GLU A 74 2.23 -12.35 13.90
CA GLU A 74 1.59 -11.73 12.75
C GLU A 74 2.64 -11.09 11.85
N LEU A 75 2.57 -11.37 10.54
CA LEU A 75 3.52 -10.86 9.57
C LEU A 75 3.25 -9.37 9.28
N ILE A 76 4.22 -8.51 9.58
CA ILE A 76 4.20 -7.08 9.23
C ILE A 76 4.81 -6.85 7.85
N SER A 77 5.97 -7.46 7.55
CA SER A 77 6.66 -7.30 6.27
C SER A 77 7.27 -8.60 5.79
N GLY A 78 7.25 -8.80 4.46
CA GLY A 78 7.82 -9.97 3.80
C GLY A 78 6.79 -10.97 3.28
N HIS A 79 5.55 -10.56 3.00
CA HIS A 79 4.47 -11.43 2.51
C HIS A 79 4.87 -12.24 1.27
N ARG A 80 5.55 -11.63 0.29
CA ARG A 80 6.07 -12.35 -0.88
C ARG A 80 7.12 -13.39 -0.48
N ARG A 81 8.03 -13.06 0.43
CA ARG A 81 9.06 -13.98 0.95
C ARG A 81 8.44 -15.13 1.72
N LEU A 82 7.44 -14.85 2.57
CA LEU A 82 6.68 -15.89 3.27
C LEU A 82 6.00 -16.84 2.27
N ALA A 83 5.32 -16.30 1.25
CA ALA A 83 4.65 -17.09 0.22
C ALA A 83 5.64 -17.93 -0.59
N ALA A 84 6.78 -17.36 -1.00
CA ALA A 84 7.84 -18.08 -1.72
C ALA A 84 8.43 -19.22 -0.90
N ILE A 85 8.67 -19.02 0.39
CA ILE A 85 9.17 -20.08 1.28
C ILE A 85 8.13 -21.18 1.47
N LYS A 86 6.85 -20.83 1.64
CA LYS A 86 5.76 -21.81 1.71
C LYS A 86 5.65 -22.64 0.43
N SER A 87 5.80 -22.01 -0.74
CA SER A 87 5.85 -22.73 -2.03
C SER A 87 7.03 -23.69 -2.08
N LEU A 88 8.25 -23.25 -1.75
CA LEU A 88 9.43 -24.12 -1.72
C LEU A 88 9.27 -25.33 -0.80
N ILE A 89 8.59 -25.18 0.34
CA ILE A 89 8.31 -26.27 1.27
C ILE A 89 7.27 -27.22 0.67
N ALA A 90 6.20 -26.70 0.10
CA ALA A 90 5.15 -27.48 -0.54
C ALA A 90 5.68 -28.32 -1.72
N ASP A 91 6.61 -27.77 -2.49
CA ASP A 91 7.27 -28.41 -3.62
C ASP A 91 8.39 -29.39 -3.21
N GLY A 92 8.67 -29.51 -1.89
CA GLY A 92 9.74 -30.34 -1.38
C GLY A 92 11.15 -29.81 -1.64
N ARG A 93 11.29 -28.61 -2.18
CA ARG A 93 12.55 -27.91 -2.51
C ARG A 93 13.24 -27.35 -1.26
N ARG A 94 12.51 -27.12 -0.18
CA ARG A 94 13.02 -26.69 1.12
C ARG A 94 12.45 -27.58 2.24
N ARG A 95 13.34 -28.11 3.08
CA ARG A 95 12.96 -28.99 4.21
C ARG A 95 12.70 -28.24 5.51
N SER A 96 13.30 -27.08 5.71
CA SER A 96 13.20 -26.32 6.97
C SER A 96 12.17 -25.20 6.86
N GLY A 97 11.14 -25.25 7.69
CA GLY A 97 10.19 -24.16 7.91
C GLY A 97 10.71 -23.01 8.76
N LYS A 98 11.93 -23.13 9.32
CA LYS A 98 12.50 -22.07 10.18
C LYS A 98 13.04 -20.90 9.38
N VAL A 99 12.64 -19.69 9.75
CA VAL A 99 13.00 -18.43 9.06
C VAL A 99 13.46 -17.37 10.06
N PRO A 100 14.46 -16.56 9.71
CA PRO A 100 14.87 -15.43 10.53
C PRO A 100 13.77 -14.34 10.49
N CYS A 101 13.40 -13.85 11.66
CA CYS A 101 12.39 -12.82 11.83
C CYS A 101 12.87 -11.74 12.80
N PHE A 102 12.66 -10.49 12.47
CA PHE A 102 12.70 -9.40 13.43
C PHE A 102 11.35 -9.32 14.14
N ILE A 103 11.36 -9.36 15.47
CA ILE A 103 10.15 -9.18 16.28
C ILE A 103 10.00 -7.71 16.59
N LYS A 104 8.91 -7.12 16.09
CA LYS A 104 8.53 -5.76 16.46
C LYS A 104 7.65 -5.81 17.71
N GLY A 105 7.92 -4.95 18.70
CA GLY A 105 7.10 -4.87 19.91
C GLY A 105 5.64 -4.61 19.57
N ALA A 106 4.73 -5.10 20.43
CA ALA A 106 3.29 -4.91 20.25
C ALA A 106 2.96 -3.41 20.19
N LYS A 107 2.60 -2.92 19.02
CA LYS A 107 2.06 -1.59 18.80
C LYS A 107 0.53 -1.67 18.68
N PRO A 108 -0.19 -0.56 18.93
CA PRO A 108 -1.58 -0.47 18.53
C PRO A 108 -1.75 -0.88 17.05
N ASN A 109 -2.85 -1.53 16.71
CA ASN A 109 -3.11 -2.07 15.37
C ASN A 109 -2.88 -1.03 14.26
N THR A 110 -3.35 0.20 14.48
CA THR A 110 -3.23 1.33 13.56
C THR A 110 -1.77 1.74 13.27
N GLU A 111 -0.90 1.72 14.29
CA GLU A 111 0.53 2.03 14.10
C GLU A 111 1.25 0.91 13.35
N THR A 112 0.86 -0.35 13.57
CA THR A 112 1.41 -1.51 12.84
C THR A 112 1.01 -1.46 11.37
N GLU A 113 -0.22 -1.10 11.07
CA GLU A 113 -0.73 -0.91 9.69
C GLU A 113 0.01 0.21 8.96
N LEU A 114 0.22 1.35 9.61
CA LEU A 114 0.99 2.45 9.05
C LEU A 114 2.43 2.04 8.74
N ASP A 115 3.11 1.35 9.67
CA ASP A 115 4.45 0.83 9.45
C ASP A 115 4.50 -0.14 8.26
N LEU A 116 3.49 -0.99 8.10
CA LEU A 116 3.40 -1.93 6.97
C LEU A 116 3.32 -1.19 5.63
N ILE A 117 2.47 -0.18 5.54
CA ILE A 117 2.32 0.64 4.34
C ILE A 117 3.62 1.41 4.04
N MET A 118 4.21 2.04 5.05
CA MET A 118 5.47 2.79 4.90
C MET A 118 6.64 1.90 4.45
N LEU A 119 6.74 0.67 4.95
CA LEU A 119 7.76 -0.29 4.52
C LEU A 119 7.56 -0.76 3.07
N ASN A 120 6.31 -0.86 2.62
CA ASN A 120 5.99 -1.26 1.25
C ASN A 120 6.15 -0.11 0.25
N ALA A 121 5.85 1.12 0.65
CA ALA A 121 5.91 2.31 -0.21
C ALA A 121 7.30 2.56 -0.82
N THR A 122 8.36 2.23 -0.09
CA THR A 122 9.75 2.43 -0.55
C THR A 122 10.22 1.42 -1.60
N GLN A 123 9.50 0.32 -1.81
CA GLN A 123 9.96 -0.83 -2.60
C GLN A 123 9.14 -1.12 -3.87
N ARG A 124 8.02 -0.43 -4.15
CA ARG A 124 7.12 -0.77 -5.25
C ARG A 124 6.78 0.40 -6.18
N LYS A 125 6.63 0.07 -7.47
CA LYS A 125 5.78 0.84 -8.38
C LYS A 125 4.35 0.33 -8.18
N TYR A 126 3.48 1.17 -7.63
CA TYR A 126 2.07 0.85 -7.46
C TYR A 126 1.30 0.94 -8.79
N SER A 127 0.36 0.02 -9.00
CA SER A 127 -0.70 0.22 -9.98
C SER A 127 -1.67 1.31 -9.47
N ASP A 128 -2.47 1.89 -10.36
CA ASP A 128 -3.53 2.83 -9.97
C ASP A 128 -4.52 2.18 -8.98
N ALA A 129 -4.81 0.89 -9.17
CA ALA A 129 -5.64 0.11 -8.26
C ALA A 129 -5.04 -0.03 -6.86
N ASP A 130 -3.75 -0.33 -6.77
CA ASP A 130 -3.07 -0.44 -5.47
C ASP A 130 -2.97 0.93 -4.79
N THR A 131 -2.66 1.97 -5.56
CA THR A 131 -2.58 3.37 -5.08
C THR A 131 -3.91 3.81 -4.47
N MET A 132 -5.05 3.49 -5.11
CA MET A 132 -6.37 3.84 -4.59
C MET A 132 -6.69 3.10 -3.28
N ARG A 133 -6.37 1.81 -3.19
CA ARG A 133 -6.59 1.02 -1.97
C ARG A 133 -5.74 1.51 -0.81
N GLU A 134 -4.47 1.79 -1.05
CA GLU A 134 -3.57 2.32 -0.02
C GLU A 134 -3.95 3.72 0.43
N TYR A 135 -4.39 4.56 -0.50
CA TYR A 135 -4.92 5.89 -0.18
C TYR A 135 -6.09 5.80 0.80
N GLU A 136 -7.04 4.89 0.58
CA GLU A 136 -8.17 4.69 1.49
C GLU A 136 -7.71 4.22 2.86
N GLU A 137 -6.80 3.27 2.89
CA GLU A 137 -6.27 2.71 4.12
C GLU A 137 -5.48 3.74 4.94
N LEU A 138 -4.58 4.50 4.29
CA LEU A 138 -3.87 5.61 4.93
C LEU A 138 -4.81 6.68 5.47
N THR A 139 -5.85 7.02 4.69
CA THR A 139 -6.84 8.01 5.12
C THR A 139 -7.58 7.52 6.37
N ARG A 140 -7.96 6.24 6.44
CA ARG A 140 -8.57 5.62 7.62
C ARG A 140 -7.62 5.68 8.81
N ILE A 141 -6.38 5.23 8.64
CA ILE A 141 -5.34 5.19 9.68
C ILE A 141 -5.09 6.58 10.27
N PHE A 142 -4.91 7.59 9.42
CA PHE A 142 -4.67 8.95 9.92
C PHE A 142 -5.88 9.53 10.68
N LYS A 143 -7.11 9.23 10.25
CA LYS A 143 -8.33 9.61 10.99
C LYS A 143 -8.42 8.91 12.35
N GLU A 144 -8.07 7.65 12.44
CA GLU A 144 -8.05 6.90 13.70
C GLU A 144 -6.97 7.41 14.66
N LEU A 145 -5.78 7.74 14.16
CA LEU A 145 -4.72 8.34 14.96
C LEU A 145 -5.13 9.72 15.51
N GLU A 146 -5.78 10.52 14.68
CA GLU A 146 -6.30 11.82 15.10
C GLU A 146 -7.40 11.67 16.18
N ALA A 147 -8.34 10.75 15.98
CA ALA A 147 -9.39 10.43 16.95
C ALA A 147 -8.82 9.88 18.28
N ALA A 148 -7.69 9.17 18.23
CA ALA A 148 -6.98 8.66 19.39
C ALA A 148 -6.11 9.72 20.12
N GLY A 149 -6.17 11.00 19.68
CA GLY A 149 -5.38 12.09 20.26
C GLY A 149 -3.88 12.04 19.92
N LYS A 150 -3.53 11.32 18.85
CA LYS A 150 -2.16 11.21 18.30
C LYS A 150 -2.05 11.86 16.92
N PRO A 151 -2.31 13.17 16.77
CA PRO A 151 -2.31 13.80 15.46
C PRO A 151 -0.90 13.80 14.85
N VAL A 152 -0.83 13.50 13.57
CA VAL A 152 0.40 13.54 12.81
C VAL A 152 0.74 15.00 12.46
N LYS A 153 1.98 15.43 12.72
CA LYS A 153 2.41 16.80 12.38
C LYS A 153 2.38 17.03 10.87
N GLY A 154 1.82 18.17 10.43
CA GLY A 154 1.76 18.57 9.04
C GLY A 154 0.42 18.22 8.36
N ARG A 155 0.34 18.50 7.05
CA ARG A 155 -0.89 18.22 6.28
C ARG A 155 -0.99 16.72 5.96
N ILE A 156 -2.11 16.11 6.26
CA ILE A 156 -2.37 14.68 5.99
C ILE A 156 -2.13 14.35 4.51
N ARG A 157 -2.54 15.23 3.59
CA ARG A 157 -2.29 15.05 2.14
C ARG A 157 -0.81 14.86 1.81
N ASP A 158 0.07 15.67 2.41
CA ASP A 158 1.51 15.57 2.16
C ASP A 158 2.07 14.25 2.73
N LYS A 159 1.58 13.84 3.91
CA LYS A 159 1.97 12.56 4.52
C LYS A 159 1.52 11.35 3.70
N ILE A 160 0.30 11.40 3.16
CA ILE A 160 -0.19 10.35 2.25
C ILE A 160 0.64 10.35 0.95
N ALA A 161 0.97 11.52 0.41
CA ALA A 161 1.79 11.65 -0.79
C ALA A 161 3.19 11.00 -0.59
N ASP A 162 3.82 11.30 0.54
CA ASP A 162 5.12 10.72 0.93
C ASP A 162 5.01 9.20 1.13
N ALA A 163 3.97 8.75 1.84
CA ALA A 163 3.74 7.33 2.10
C ALA A 163 3.47 6.52 0.83
N LEU A 164 2.77 7.08 -0.14
CA LEU A 164 2.48 6.44 -1.43
C LEU A 164 3.58 6.66 -2.48
N ASN A 165 4.59 7.47 -2.18
CA ASN A 165 5.62 7.90 -3.12
C ASN A 165 5.02 8.50 -4.40
N VAL A 166 4.00 9.36 -4.23
CA VAL A 166 3.31 10.09 -5.30
C VAL A 166 3.34 11.59 -5.04
N SER A 167 2.94 12.40 -6.02
CA SER A 167 2.84 13.83 -5.82
C SER A 167 1.59 14.20 -4.98
N PRO A 168 1.59 15.32 -4.22
CA PRO A 168 0.40 15.83 -3.55
C PRO A 168 -0.77 16.11 -4.52
N ALA A 169 -0.46 16.41 -5.79
CA ALA A 169 -1.46 16.58 -6.84
C ALA A 169 -2.16 15.24 -7.18
N GLN A 170 -1.42 14.14 -7.14
CA GLN A 170 -2.00 12.80 -7.32
C GLN A 170 -2.92 12.44 -6.16
N VAL A 171 -2.53 12.75 -4.92
CA VAL A 171 -3.42 12.59 -3.74
C VAL A 171 -4.68 13.45 -3.89
N GLY A 172 -4.56 14.68 -4.43
CA GLY A 172 -5.73 15.51 -4.72
C GLY A 172 -6.71 14.90 -5.71
N LYS A 173 -6.24 14.10 -6.69
CA LYS A 173 -7.13 13.35 -7.59
C LYS A 173 -7.84 12.20 -6.86
N LEU A 174 -7.13 11.49 -5.99
CA LEU A 174 -7.70 10.43 -5.16
C LEU A 174 -8.77 10.97 -4.21
N ASP A 175 -8.50 12.11 -3.58
CA ASP A 175 -9.47 12.86 -2.77
C ASP A 175 -10.74 13.20 -3.57
N ASN A 176 -10.57 13.74 -4.79
CA ASN A 176 -11.71 14.08 -5.64
C ASN A 176 -12.54 12.85 -6.02
N ILE A 177 -11.89 11.75 -6.39
CA ILE A 177 -12.58 10.49 -6.69
C ILE A 177 -13.40 10.05 -5.46
N LYS A 178 -12.77 10.03 -4.28
CA LYS A 178 -13.40 9.56 -3.04
C LYS A 178 -14.62 10.37 -2.62
N HIS A 179 -14.66 11.67 -2.91
CA HIS A 179 -15.74 12.55 -2.48
C HIS A 179 -16.82 12.76 -3.54
N ASN A 180 -16.49 12.64 -4.82
CA ASN A 180 -17.37 13.06 -5.90
C ASN A 180 -17.69 11.94 -6.91
N ALA A 181 -16.97 10.82 -6.91
CA ALA A 181 -17.27 9.70 -7.77
C ALA A 181 -18.42 8.84 -7.19
N ILE A 182 -19.23 8.26 -8.07
CA ILE A 182 -20.16 7.21 -7.69
C ILE A 182 -19.40 5.93 -7.34
N PRO A 183 -19.97 5.02 -6.53
CA PRO A 183 -19.29 3.79 -6.09
C PRO A 183 -18.73 2.95 -7.25
N ASP A 184 -19.41 2.89 -8.38
CA ASP A 184 -19.01 2.10 -9.54
C ASP A 184 -17.72 2.63 -10.18
N VAL A 185 -17.50 3.96 -10.19
CA VAL A 185 -16.26 4.60 -10.66
C VAL A 185 -15.09 4.27 -9.71
N GLU A 186 -15.32 4.33 -8.38
CA GLU A 186 -14.30 3.92 -7.40
C GLU A 186 -13.92 2.45 -7.59
N GLN A 187 -14.91 1.57 -7.80
CA GLN A 187 -14.69 0.15 -8.02
C GLN A 187 -13.88 -0.11 -9.30
N ALA A 188 -14.22 0.59 -10.39
CA ALA A 188 -13.48 0.47 -11.65
C ALA A 188 -11.98 0.80 -11.49
N VAL A 189 -11.63 1.80 -10.66
CA VAL A 189 -10.22 2.07 -10.33
C VAL A 189 -9.62 0.93 -9.51
N LYS A 190 -10.31 0.42 -8.50
CA LYS A 190 -9.83 -0.66 -7.63
C LYS A 190 -9.62 -1.99 -8.34
N TYR A 191 -10.39 -2.25 -9.40
CA TYR A 191 -10.20 -3.44 -10.25
C TYR A 191 -9.16 -3.22 -11.37
N GLY A 192 -8.74 -1.98 -11.60
CA GLY A 192 -7.77 -1.63 -12.65
C GLY A 192 -8.40 -1.41 -14.01
N ASP A 193 -9.74 -1.32 -14.08
CA ASP A 193 -10.50 -1.08 -15.31
C ASP A 193 -10.46 0.40 -15.74
N MET A 194 -10.21 1.30 -14.77
CA MET A 194 -10.10 2.74 -15.02
C MET A 194 -8.87 3.33 -14.32
N SER A 195 -8.15 4.24 -15.01
CA SER A 195 -7.02 4.95 -14.40
C SER A 195 -7.49 6.03 -13.41
N ILE A 196 -6.66 6.35 -12.40
CA ILE A 196 -6.91 7.46 -11.47
C ILE A 196 -7.15 8.77 -12.23
N SER A 197 -6.41 9.02 -13.31
CA SER A 197 -6.56 10.24 -14.09
C SER A 197 -7.90 10.32 -14.80
N THR A 198 -8.39 9.21 -15.36
CA THR A 198 -9.70 9.12 -16.01
C THR A 198 -10.82 9.25 -14.97
N ALA A 199 -10.75 8.50 -13.89
CA ALA A 199 -11.74 8.53 -12.81
C ALA A 199 -11.87 9.92 -12.18
N ASN A 200 -10.75 10.63 -12.01
CA ASN A 200 -10.78 12.03 -11.53
C ASN A 200 -11.53 12.99 -12.46
N GLU A 201 -11.45 12.79 -13.78
CA GLU A 201 -12.25 13.60 -14.71
C GLU A 201 -13.73 13.16 -14.69
N VAL A 202 -14.01 11.86 -14.63
CA VAL A 202 -15.38 11.35 -14.50
C VAL A 202 -16.05 11.87 -13.22
N ALA A 203 -15.32 11.89 -12.10
CA ALA A 203 -15.81 12.40 -10.81
C ALA A 203 -16.19 13.89 -10.80
N LYS A 204 -15.84 14.65 -11.83
CA LYS A 204 -16.25 16.06 -11.99
C LYS A 204 -17.60 16.22 -12.68
N LEU A 205 -18.13 15.15 -13.27
CA LEU A 205 -19.43 15.14 -13.95
C LEU A 205 -20.57 14.89 -12.94
N ALA A 206 -21.80 15.21 -13.34
CA ALA A 206 -22.97 14.86 -12.56
C ALA A 206 -23.10 13.33 -12.37
N PRO A 207 -23.65 12.85 -11.23
CA PRO A 207 -23.73 11.40 -10.95
C PRO A 207 -24.44 10.59 -12.04
N GLU A 208 -25.45 11.15 -12.67
CA GLU A 208 -26.20 10.51 -13.77
C GLU A 208 -25.29 10.26 -14.97
N LYS A 209 -24.40 11.23 -15.28
CA LYS A 209 -23.45 11.11 -16.38
C LYS A 209 -22.32 10.15 -16.08
N GLN A 210 -21.89 10.10 -14.81
CA GLN A 210 -20.94 9.10 -14.38
C GLN A 210 -21.50 7.68 -14.57
N GLN A 211 -22.77 7.47 -14.21
CA GLN A 211 -23.47 6.19 -14.36
C GLN A 211 -23.62 5.79 -15.84
N GLU A 212 -23.96 6.73 -16.73
CA GLU A 212 -24.02 6.52 -18.17
C GLU A 212 -22.64 6.05 -18.71
N ILE A 213 -21.57 6.75 -18.33
CA ILE A 213 -20.21 6.43 -18.78
C ILE A 213 -19.80 5.01 -18.36
N ILE A 214 -20.02 4.64 -17.08
CA ILE A 214 -19.68 3.30 -16.58
C ILE A 214 -20.48 2.21 -17.31
N SER A 215 -21.76 2.46 -17.58
CA SER A 215 -22.65 1.48 -18.20
C SER A 215 -22.35 1.29 -19.70
N GLU A 216 -22.05 2.36 -20.43
CA GLU A 216 -21.90 2.32 -21.89
C GLU A 216 -20.45 2.18 -22.36
N LYS A 217 -19.51 2.75 -21.60
CA LYS A 217 -18.08 2.82 -21.96
C LYS A 217 -17.16 2.58 -20.76
N PRO A 218 -17.15 1.40 -20.16
CA PRO A 218 -16.34 1.13 -18.97
C PRO A 218 -14.83 1.33 -19.21
N GLN A 219 -14.35 1.30 -20.45
CA GLN A 219 -12.96 1.55 -20.81
C GLN A 219 -12.74 2.92 -21.47
N ILE A 220 -13.52 3.92 -21.09
CA ILE A 220 -13.39 5.29 -21.61
C ILE A 220 -11.99 5.85 -21.35
N SER A 221 -11.43 6.54 -22.31
CA SER A 221 -10.14 7.21 -22.16
C SER A 221 -10.29 8.58 -21.49
N HIS A 222 -9.22 9.04 -20.82
CA HIS A 222 -9.15 10.38 -20.24
C HIS A 222 -9.46 11.50 -21.26
N LYS A 223 -9.09 11.31 -22.55
CA LYS A 223 -9.35 12.29 -23.61
C LYS A 223 -10.84 12.38 -23.94
N GLU A 224 -11.52 11.25 -24.05
CA GLU A 224 -12.97 11.19 -24.32
C GLU A 224 -13.78 11.83 -23.21
N VAL A 225 -13.42 11.58 -21.93
CA VAL A 225 -14.10 12.25 -20.80
C VAL A 225 -13.95 13.77 -20.88
N LYS A 226 -12.78 14.27 -21.23
CA LYS A 226 -12.57 15.72 -21.42
C LYS A 226 -13.36 16.30 -22.58
N GLU A 227 -13.59 15.54 -23.63
CA GLU A 227 -14.44 15.96 -24.75
C GLU A 227 -15.91 16.08 -24.31
N ILE A 228 -16.40 15.11 -23.51
CA ILE A 228 -17.75 15.17 -22.94
C ILE A 228 -17.90 16.42 -22.04
N GLN A 229 -16.92 16.69 -21.17
CA GLN A 229 -16.95 17.87 -20.29
C GLN A 229 -16.99 19.19 -21.09
N ARG A 230 -16.27 19.28 -22.21
CA ARG A 230 -16.30 20.46 -23.07
C ARG A 230 -17.66 20.68 -23.70
N GLN A 231 -18.26 19.58 -24.23
CA GLN A 231 -19.59 19.65 -24.82
C GLN A 231 -20.66 20.10 -23.82
N GLU A 232 -20.60 19.66 -22.58
CA GLU A 232 -21.51 20.11 -21.52
C GLU A 232 -21.34 21.59 -21.17
N ASN A 233 -20.10 22.10 -21.15
CA ASN A 233 -19.82 23.50 -20.86
C ASN A 233 -20.19 24.43 -22.02
N ASP A 234 -20.22 23.93 -23.25
CA ASP A 234 -20.60 24.73 -24.44
C ASP A 234 -22.13 24.83 -24.63
N VAL A 235 -22.92 24.07 -23.85
CA VAL A 235 -24.40 24.04 -23.92
C VAL A 235 -25.05 24.94 -22.84
N VAL A 236 -24.25 25.48 -21.90
CA VAL A 236 -24.69 26.41 -20.84
C VAL A 236 -24.36 27.85 -21.23
#